data_80074333f7f275caac3e51e7da19bb1c
#
_entry.id   80074333f7f275caac3e51e7da19bb1c
#
_cell.length_a   1.000
_cell.length_b   1.000
_cell.length_c   1.000
_cell.angle_alpha   90.00
_cell.angle_beta   90.00
_cell.angle_gamma   90.00
#
_symmetry.space_group_name_H-M   'P 1'
#
loop_
_entity.id
_entity.type
_entity.pdbx_description
1 polymer ?
#
loop_
_entity_poly.entity_id
_entity_poly.type
_entity_poly.pdbx_seq_one_letter_code
_entity_poly.pdbx_strand_id
1 'polypeptide(L)'
;ILTGSATPNHKGILHSGAGRIAKLRMRPMSLFESGNSSGDISLKDICEGRIEPKISGEVDLRKLIDFIIRGGWPANQETTLKQAAYLPIQYIRAVLDDDVYRIDNVKRDKHKMELLLRSLARNEATTVTNKKLKNDIKEIDDEDIDVETVSAYLDVFQRLFLTDNQKPFEAKLRSSIRIKQAEKRHLSDPS
;
A
#
# COMPACT_ATOMS: atom_id res chain seq x y z
N ILE A 1 10.10 -9.75 20.80
CA ILE A 1 9.57 -9.15 19.56
C ILE A 1 8.34 -9.96 19.18
N LEU A 2 7.21 -9.26 18.98
CA LEU A 2 5.97 -9.85 18.46
C LEU A 2 5.82 -9.38 17.00
N THR A 3 5.48 -10.29 16.10
CA THR A 3 5.25 -9.97 14.68
C THR A 3 3.83 -10.38 14.27
N GLY A 4 3.25 -9.69 13.30
CA GLY A 4 1.92 -9.99 12.78
C GLY A 4 1.73 -9.40 11.39
N SER A 5 0.98 -10.11 10.54
CA SER A 5 0.64 -9.71 9.17
C SER A 5 -0.58 -8.77 9.10
N ALA A 6 -1.19 -8.45 10.24
CA ALA A 6 -2.33 -7.54 10.30
C ALA A 6 -2.31 -6.72 11.58
N THR A 7 -3.01 -5.58 11.57
CA THR A 7 -3.24 -4.79 12.78
C THR A 7 -4.16 -5.54 13.73
N PRO A 8 -3.75 -5.82 14.98
CA PRO A 8 -4.56 -6.55 15.94
C PRO A 8 -5.91 -5.87 16.20
N ASN A 9 -6.94 -6.69 16.42
CA ASN A 9 -8.21 -6.18 16.92
C ASN A 9 -8.09 -5.98 18.43
N HIS A 10 -8.28 -4.74 18.90
CA HIS A 10 -8.18 -4.38 20.32
C HIS A 10 -9.48 -4.58 21.10
N LYS A 11 -10.51 -5.20 20.52
CA LYS A 11 -11.75 -5.52 21.27
C LYS A 11 -11.43 -6.49 22.41
N GLY A 12 -11.71 -6.08 23.62
CA GLY A 12 -11.48 -6.89 24.83
C GLY A 12 -10.09 -6.77 25.48
N ILE A 13 -9.19 -5.96 24.96
CA ILE A 13 -7.91 -5.68 25.59
C ILE A 13 -8.08 -4.53 26.60
N LEU A 14 -7.89 -4.82 27.88
CA LEU A 14 -8.03 -3.84 28.97
C LEU A 14 -6.93 -2.76 28.96
N HIS A 15 -5.75 -3.05 28.34
CA HIS A 15 -4.63 -2.13 28.31
C HIS A 15 -3.99 -2.10 26.91
N SER A 16 -3.87 -0.92 26.33
CA SER A 16 -3.29 -0.72 24.98
C SER A 16 -1.77 -0.93 24.91
N GLY A 17 -1.09 -1.08 26.06
CA GLY A 17 0.37 -1.08 26.13
C GLY A 17 1.01 0.28 25.80
N ALA A 18 0.24 1.37 25.81
CA ALA A 18 0.74 2.71 25.55
C ALA A 18 1.94 3.05 26.46
N GLY A 19 3.01 3.57 25.88
CA GLY A 19 4.26 3.88 26.56
C GLY A 19 5.18 2.67 26.86
N ARG A 20 4.73 1.43 26.56
CA ARG A 20 5.51 0.19 26.80
C ARG A 20 5.78 -0.60 25.53
N ILE A 21 4.95 -0.43 24.49
CA ILE A 21 5.05 -1.14 23.22
C ILE A 21 5.25 -0.12 22.12
N ALA A 22 6.37 -0.22 21.41
CA ALA A 22 6.62 0.50 20.17
C ALA A 22 6.14 -0.36 19.00
N LYS A 23 5.44 0.26 18.04
CA LYS A 23 5.01 -0.41 16.80
C LYS A 23 5.94 0.03 15.67
N LEU A 24 6.55 -0.95 15.02
CA LEU A 24 7.33 -0.74 13.80
C LEU A 24 6.57 -1.38 12.65
N ARG A 25 6.22 -0.60 11.62
CA ARG A 25 5.67 -1.12 10.37
C ARG A 25 6.81 -1.50 9.44
N MET A 26 6.87 -2.76 9.07
CA MET A 26 7.76 -3.23 8.02
C MET A 26 7.07 -3.01 6.67
N ARG A 27 7.79 -2.44 5.72
CA ARG A 27 7.34 -2.21 4.34
C ARG A 27 8.01 -3.20 3.40
N PRO A 28 7.48 -3.37 2.17
CA PRO A 28 8.22 -4.05 1.11
C PRO A 28 9.62 -3.47 0.93
N MET A 29 10.55 -4.26 0.42
CA MET A 29 11.92 -3.82 0.18
C MET A 29 11.97 -2.65 -0.79
N SER A 30 12.78 -1.66 -0.48
CA SER A 30 13.12 -0.58 -1.41
C SER A 30 14.11 -1.08 -2.48
N LEU A 31 14.26 -0.32 -3.57
CA LEU A 31 15.29 -0.61 -4.58
C LEU A 31 16.71 -0.57 -4.01
N PHE A 32 16.94 0.20 -2.94
CA PHE A 32 18.23 0.21 -2.23
C PHE A 32 18.47 -1.10 -1.49
N GLU A 33 17.49 -1.60 -0.73
CA GLU A 33 17.58 -2.86 0.02
C GLU A 33 17.70 -4.07 -0.90
N SER A 34 17.09 -4.03 -2.10
CA SER A 34 17.22 -5.08 -3.11
C SER A 34 18.49 -4.96 -3.97
N GLY A 35 19.39 -3.99 -3.67
CA GLY A 35 20.64 -3.79 -4.42
C GLY A 35 20.47 -3.15 -5.81
N ASN A 36 19.28 -2.67 -6.14
CA ASN A 36 18.97 -2.08 -7.45
C ASN A 36 19.11 -0.54 -7.47
N SER A 37 19.45 0.08 -6.36
CA SER A 37 19.76 1.51 -6.24
C SER A 37 21.06 1.68 -5.46
N SER A 38 21.92 2.61 -5.89
CA SER A 38 23.15 2.96 -5.20
C SER A 38 22.94 3.69 -3.88
N GLY A 39 21.75 4.31 -3.71
CA GLY A 39 21.48 5.18 -2.56
C GLY A 39 22.23 6.51 -2.58
N ASP A 40 22.81 6.90 -3.72
CA ASP A 40 23.60 8.15 -3.86
C ASP A 40 22.83 9.42 -3.55
N ILE A 41 21.50 9.37 -3.64
CA ILE A 41 20.62 10.50 -3.37
C ILE A 41 19.81 10.22 -2.12
N SER A 42 20.01 11.03 -1.09
CA SER A 42 19.31 10.94 0.18
C SER A 42 18.23 12.03 0.29
N LEU A 43 17.00 11.63 0.63
CA LEU A 43 15.93 12.58 0.90
C LEU A 43 16.31 13.56 2.04
N LYS A 44 17.05 13.09 3.04
CA LYS A 44 17.56 13.93 4.12
C LYS A 44 18.48 15.03 3.58
N ASP A 45 19.42 14.68 2.68
CA ASP A 45 20.34 15.64 2.11
C ASP A 45 19.62 16.63 1.18
N ILE A 46 18.58 16.19 0.47
CA ILE A 46 17.70 17.09 -0.29
C ILE A 46 17.06 18.13 0.65
N CYS A 47 16.45 17.68 1.76
CA CYS A 47 15.79 18.56 2.71
C CYS A 47 16.76 19.53 3.41
N GLU A 48 18.03 19.16 3.56
CA GLU A 48 19.07 19.97 4.17
C GLU A 48 19.86 20.81 3.14
N GLY A 49 19.46 20.76 1.85
CA GLY A 49 20.09 21.54 0.79
C GLY A 49 21.52 21.09 0.43
N ARG A 50 21.92 19.88 0.81
CA ARG A 50 23.27 19.34 0.60
C ARG A 50 23.39 18.47 -0.65
N ILE A 51 22.59 18.70 -1.67
CA ILE A 51 22.59 17.87 -2.86
C ILE A 51 23.23 18.61 -4.04
N GLU A 52 24.10 17.90 -4.74
CA GLU A 52 24.53 18.26 -6.09
C GLU A 52 23.72 17.44 -7.10
N PRO A 53 23.26 18.04 -8.21
CA PRO A 53 22.61 17.28 -9.28
C PRO A 53 23.55 16.22 -9.84
N LYS A 54 23.13 14.95 -9.78
CA LYS A 54 23.88 13.85 -10.38
C LYS A 54 22.97 12.81 -11.00
N ILE A 55 23.49 12.13 -12.00
CA ILE A 55 22.84 11.00 -12.64
C ILE A 55 23.31 9.72 -11.95
N SER A 56 22.39 8.96 -11.37
CA SER A 56 22.69 7.73 -10.63
C SER A 56 22.44 6.47 -11.48
N GLY A 57 23.05 6.38 -12.65
CA GLY A 57 22.96 5.24 -13.55
C GLY A 57 21.77 5.29 -14.51
N GLU A 58 21.77 4.35 -15.47
CA GLU A 58 20.71 4.22 -16.47
C GLU A 58 19.75 3.09 -16.10
N VAL A 59 18.47 3.38 -16.16
CA VAL A 59 17.38 2.40 -16.00
C VAL A 59 16.52 2.48 -17.26
N ASP A 60 16.57 1.45 -18.10
CA ASP A 60 15.67 1.36 -19.25
C ASP A 60 14.24 0.97 -18.84
N LEU A 61 13.31 1.12 -19.79
CA LEU A 61 11.90 0.80 -19.54
C LEU A 61 11.69 -0.68 -19.17
N ARG A 62 12.46 -1.61 -19.74
CA ARG A 62 12.35 -3.05 -19.46
C ARG A 62 12.75 -3.33 -18.01
N LYS A 63 13.87 -2.77 -17.57
CA LYS A 63 14.32 -2.90 -16.19
C LYS A 63 13.33 -2.28 -15.19
N LEU A 64 12.71 -1.14 -15.55
CA LEU A 64 11.66 -0.55 -14.72
C LEU A 64 10.43 -1.47 -14.62
N ILE A 65 10.00 -2.08 -15.72
CA ILE A 65 8.90 -3.07 -15.72
C ILE A 65 9.27 -4.27 -14.85
N ASP A 66 10.52 -4.78 -14.95
CA ASP A 66 11.00 -5.88 -14.12
C ASP A 66 10.93 -5.54 -12.63
N PHE A 67 11.30 -4.32 -12.24
CA PHE A 67 11.17 -3.87 -10.85
C PHE A 67 9.72 -3.85 -10.38
N ILE A 68 8.79 -3.36 -11.22
CA ILE A 68 7.36 -3.36 -10.89
C ILE A 68 6.84 -4.80 -10.71
N ILE A 69 7.16 -5.72 -11.62
CA ILE A 69 6.69 -7.11 -11.55
C ILE A 69 7.26 -7.83 -10.32
N ARG A 70 8.53 -7.59 -9.97
CA ARG A 70 9.15 -8.21 -8.79
C ARG A 70 8.64 -7.63 -7.48
N GLY A 71 8.28 -6.34 -7.49
CA GLY A 71 7.93 -5.61 -6.28
C GLY A 71 9.03 -5.64 -5.23
N GLY A 72 8.67 -5.31 -4.01
CA GLY A 72 9.55 -5.36 -2.85
C GLY A 72 9.50 -6.68 -2.07
N TRP A 73 9.17 -7.79 -2.71
CA TRP A 73 9.11 -9.11 -2.10
C TRP A 73 10.49 -9.75 -2.03
N PRO A 74 11.03 -10.06 -0.82
CA PRO A 74 12.34 -10.72 -0.71
C PRO A 74 12.41 -12.03 -1.50
N ALA A 75 11.34 -12.83 -1.47
CA ALA A 75 11.27 -14.09 -2.19
C ALA A 75 11.34 -13.96 -3.72
N ASN A 76 11.02 -12.77 -4.27
CA ASN A 76 11.03 -12.54 -5.71
C ASN A 76 12.38 -12.07 -6.26
N GLN A 77 13.34 -11.69 -5.39
CA GLN A 77 14.58 -11.08 -5.86
C GLN A 77 15.44 -12.05 -6.69
N GLU A 78 15.44 -13.34 -6.34
CA GLU A 78 16.25 -14.37 -6.99
C GLU A 78 15.46 -15.28 -7.93
N THR A 79 14.16 -15.02 -8.16
CA THR A 79 13.31 -15.85 -9.01
C THR A 79 13.30 -15.37 -10.47
N THR A 80 12.81 -16.20 -11.39
CA THR A 80 12.53 -15.74 -12.77
C THR A 80 11.38 -14.74 -12.78
N LEU A 81 11.35 -13.84 -13.76
CA LEU A 81 10.29 -12.83 -13.88
C LEU A 81 8.88 -13.45 -13.96
N LYS A 82 8.77 -14.59 -14.65
CA LYS A 82 7.52 -15.36 -14.73
C LYS A 82 7.05 -15.87 -13.35
N GLN A 83 7.96 -16.35 -12.53
CA GLN A 83 7.66 -16.79 -11.16
C GLN A 83 7.32 -15.60 -10.27
N ALA A 84 8.08 -14.51 -10.37
CA ALA A 84 7.85 -13.28 -9.61
C ALA A 84 6.44 -12.72 -9.83
N ALA A 85 5.92 -12.74 -11.06
CA ALA A 85 4.55 -12.29 -11.37
C ALA A 85 3.45 -13.13 -10.71
N TYR A 86 3.73 -14.36 -10.30
CA TYR A 86 2.74 -15.25 -9.68
C TYR A 86 2.55 -15.00 -8.18
N LEU A 87 3.59 -14.56 -7.48
CA LEU A 87 3.57 -14.44 -6.02
C LEU A 87 2.54 -13.41 -5.54
N PRO A 88 2.44 -12.18 -6.09
CA PRO A 88 1.43 -11.22 -5.68
C PRO A 88 0.00 -11.71 -5.94
N ILE A 89 -0.24 -12.40 -7.06
CA ILE A 89 -1.55 -12.96 -7.40
C ILE A 89 -1.98 -13.98 -6.35
N GLN A 90 -1.09 -14.90 -5.96
CA GLN A 90 -1.38 -15.90 -4.94
C GLN A 90 -1.56 -15.27 -3.56
N TYR A 91 -0.76 -14.27 -3.24
CA TYR A 91 -0.88 -13.53 -2.00
C TYR A 91 -2.25 -12.83 -1.88
N ILE A 92 -2.67 -12.09 -2.89
CA ILE A 92 -3.98 -11.40 -2.88
C ILE A 92 -5.12 -12.42 -2.74
N ARG A 93 -5.05 -13.56 -3.45
CA ARG A 93 -6.04 -14.63 -3.29
C ARG A 93 -6.12 -15.15 -1.87
N ALA A 94 -4.97 -15.49 -1.27
CA ALA A 94 -4.93 -15.99 0.11
C ALA A 94 -5.47 -14.95 1.11
N VAL A 95 -5.12 -13.67 0.93
CA VAL A 95 -5.62 -12.58 1.77
C VAL A 95 -7.14 -12.44 1.67
N LEU A 96 -7.70 -12.44 0.45
CA LEU A 96 -9.14 -12.32 0.24
C LEU A 96 -9.91 -13.58 0.68
N ASP A 97 -9.29 -14.77 0.60
CA ASP A 97 -9.91 -16.02 0.99
C ASP A 97 -9.98 -16.19 2.52
N ASP A 98 -8.90 -15.86 3.21
CA ASP A 98 -8.73 -16.19 4.63
C ASP A 98 -8.57 -14.97 5.54
N ASP A 99 -7.61 -14.09 5.24
CA ASP A 99 -7.18 -13.06 6.19
C ASP A 99 -8.23 -11.96 6.38
N VAL A 100 -8.97 -11.62 5.32
CA VAL A 100 -10.07 -10.65 5.38
C VAL A 100 -11.14 -11.07 6.39
N TYR A 101 -11.50 -12.35 6.46
CA TYR A 101 -12.45 -12.86 7.43
C TYR A 101 -11.87 -12.87 8.86
N ARG A 102 -10.61 -13.26 9.01
CA ARG A 102 -9.94 -13.36 10.33
C ARG A 102 -9.79 -12.02 11.05
N ILE A 103 -9.83 -10.89 10.34
CA ILE A 103 -9.70 -9.56 10.95
C ILE A 103 -10.81 -9.26 11.96
N ASP A 104 -12.05 -9.62 11.67
CA ASP A 104 -13.21 -9.25 12.49
C ASP A 104 -14.38 -10.23 12.40
N ASN A 105 -14.19 -11.39 11.78
CA ASN A 105 -15.19 -12.44 11.53
C ASN A 105 -16.41 -11.96 10.69
N VAL A 106 -16.23 -10.92 9.86
CA VAL A 106 -17.28 -10.41 8.96
C VAL A 106 -17.08 -10.98 7.57
N LYS A 107 -18.13 -11.63 7.02
CA LYS A 107 -18.13 -12.07 5.63
C LYS A 107 -18.25 -10.86 4.71
N ARG A 108 -17.40 -10.81 3.71
CA ARG A 108 -17.37 -9.76 2.69
C ARG A 108 -17.44 -10.37 1.30
N ASP A 109 -17.93 -9.60 0.35
CA ASP A 109 -17.95 -10.00 -1.05
C ASP A 109 -16.52 -9.88 -1.63
N LYS A 110 -15.91 -11.04 -1.89
CA LYS A 110 -14.54 -11.14 -2.40
C LYS A 110 -14.40 -10.52 -3.78
N HIS A 111 -15.41 -10.72 -4.65
CA HIS A 111 -15.41 -10.15 -5.98
C HIS A 111 -15.39 -8.62 -5.95
N LYS A 112 -16.26 -8.00 -5.14
CA LYS A 112 -16.27 -6.54 -4.95
C LYS A 112 -14.98 -6.02 -4.33
N MET A 113 -14.35 -6.78 -3.44
CA MET A 113 -13.04 -6.43 -2.88
C MET A 113 -11.94 -6.47 -3.96
N GLU A 114 -11.94 -7.48 -4.83
CA GLU A 114 -11.00 -7.57 -5.94
C GLU A 114 -11.18 -6.42 -6.94
N LEU A 115 -12.42 -6.07 -7.30
CA LEU A 115 -12.72 -4.91 -8.14
C LEU A 115 -12.24 -3.61 -7.52
N LEU A 116 -12.38 -3.45 -6.19
CA LEU A 116 -11.87 -2.28 -5.49
C LEU A 116 -10.33 -2.21 -5.53
N LEU A 117 -9.62 -3.33 -5.39
CA LEU A 117 -8.16 -3.37 -5.55
C LEU A 117 -7.74 -2.98 -6.96
N ARG A 118 -8.44 -3.46 -7.99
CA ARG A 118 -8.20 -3.07 -9.39
C ARG A 118 -8.44 -1.58 -9.62
N SER A 119 -9.52 -1.02 -9.03
CA SER A 119 -9.78 0.41 -9.11
C SER A 119 -8.70 1.23 -8.40
N LEU A 120 -8.20 0.77 -7.24
CA LEU A 120 -7.06 1.41 -6.54
C LEU A 120 -5.80 1.39 -7.40
N ALA A 121 -5.47 0.25 -8.03
CA ALA A 121 -4.30 0.14 -8.91
C ALA A 121 -4.37 1.11 -10.11
N ARG A 122 -5.56 1.29 -10.70
CA ARG A 122 -5.77 2.28 -11.78
C ARG A 122 -5.62 3.73 -11.30
N ASN A 123 -5.89 3.98 -10.04
CA ASN A 123 -5.83 5.30 -9.42
C ASN A 123 -4.60 5.45 -8.49
N GLU A 124 -3.55 4.66 -8.72
CA GLU A 124 -2.31 4.71 -7.93
C GLU A 124 -1.73 6.13 -7.90
N ALA A 125 -1.23 6.55 -6.75
CA ALA A 125 -0.65 7.87 -6.49
C ALA A 125 -1.59 9.07 -6.75
N THR A 126 -2.91 8.86 -6.70
CA THR A 126 -3.91 9.93 -6.85
C THR A 126 -4.69 10.20 -5.56
N THR A 127 -5.38 11.34 -5.50
CA THR A 127 -6.30 11.69 -4.40
C THR A 127 -7.74 11.25 -4.70
N VAL A 128 -7.91 10.07 -5.28
CA VAL A 128 -9.22 9.53 -5.67
C VAL A 128 -10.17 9.42 -4.46
N THR A 129 -11.42 9.83 -4.65
CA THR A 129 -12.47 9.74 -3.63
C THR A 129 -13.14 8.37 -3.63
N ASN A 130 -13.75 7.98 -2.50
CA ASN A 130 -14.53 6.73 -2.42
C ASN A 130 -15.68 6.69 -3.44
N LYS A 131 -16.30 7.84 -3.73
CA LYS A 131 -17.33 7.95 -4.76
C LYS A 131 -16.80 7.65 -6.16
N LYS A 132 -15.59 8.11 -6.48
CA LYS A 132 -14.96 7.80 -7.79
C LYS A 132 -14.61 6.31 -7.88
N LEU A 133 -14.05 5.72 -6.80
CA LEU A 133 -13.76 4.28 -6.75
C LEU A 133 -15.04 3.45 -6.93
N LYS A 134 -16.16 3.82 -6.28
CA LYS A 134 -17.47 3.20 -6.52
C LYS A 134 -17.87 3.27 -8.00
N ASN A 135 -17.76 4.43 -8.63
CA ASN A 135 -18.12 4.61 -10.03
C ASN A 135 -17.23 3.78 -10.97
N ASP A 136 -15.92 3.72 -10.69
CA ASP A 136 -14.99 2.88 -11.46
C ASP A 136 -15.37 1.40 -11.41
N ILE A 137 -15.81 0.89 -10.24
CA ILE A 137 -16.28 -0.49 -10.10
C ILE A 137 -17.51 -0.73 -10.97
N LYS A 138 -18.48 0.18 -10.94
CA LYS A 138 -19.69 0.10 -11.77
C LYS A 138 -19.38 0.16 -13.27
N GLU A 139 -18.42 0.99 -13.69
CA GLU A 139 -17.98 1.08 -15.08
C GLU A 139 -17.25 -0.18 -15.58
N ILE A 140 -16.55 -0.90 -14.67
CA ILE A 140 -15.75 -2.09 -15.02
C ILE A 140 -16.60 -3.34 -15.15
N ASP A 141 -17.56 -3.55 -14.26
CA ASP A 141 -18.24 -4.85 -14.11
C ASP A 141 -19.76 -4.73 -13.84
N ASP A 142 -20.34 -3.54 -14.03
CA ASP A 142 -21.76 -3.21 -13.73
C ASP A 142 -22.21 -3.60 -12.30
N GLU A 143 -21.23 -3.83 -11.40
CA GLU A 143 -21.48 -4.13 -10.00
C GLU A 143 -21.80 -2.88 -9.20
N ASP A 144 -22.84 -2.92 -8.40
CA ASP A 144 -23.16 -1.83 -7.49
C ASP A 144 -22.60 -2.09 -6.09
N ILE A 145 -21.99 -1.06 -5.54
CA ILE A 145 -21.38 -1.05 -4.20
C ILE A 145 -21.67 0.29 -3.54
N ASP A 146 -21.99 0.30 -2.27
CA ASP A 146 -22.20 1.57 -1.53
C ASP A 146 -20.88 2.21 -1.14
N VAL A 147 -20.87 3.55 -1.01
CA VAL A 147 -19.69 4.32 -0.59
C VAL A 147 -19.21 3.89 0.82
N GLU A 148 -20.15 3.57 1.69
CA GLU A 148 -19.89 3.04 3.04
C GLU A 148 -19.18 1.69 2.97
N THR A 149 -19.61 0.81 2.08
CA THR A 149 -18.96 -0.49 1.84
C THR A 149 -17.55 -0.30 1.27
N VAL A 150 -17.35 0.63 0.33
CA VAL A 150 -16.01 1.01 -0.15
C VAL A 150 -15.14 1.47 1.01
N SER A 151 -15.65 2.33 1.88
CA SER A 151 -14.89 2.79 3.06
C SER A 151 -14.51 1.64 3.98
N ALA A 152 -15.45 0.73 4.28
CA ALA A 152 -15.20 -0.43 5.13
C ALA A 152 -14.16 -1.38 4.53
N TYR A 153 -14.16 -1.59 3.21
CA TYR A 153 -13.15 -2.42 2.53
C TYR A 153 -11.77 -1.76 2.53
N LEU A 154 -11.69 -0.44 2.33
CA LEU A 154 -10.44 0.32 2.44
C LEU A 154 -9.83 0.22 3.85
N ASP A 155 -10.65 0.28 4.90
CA ASP A 155 -10.20 0.10 6.28
C ASP A 155 -9.61 -1.31 6.51
N VAL A 156 -10.22 -2.33 5.91
CA VAL A 156 -9.69 -3.71 5.95
C VAL A 156 -8.35 -3.79 5.21
N PHE A 157 -8.25 -3.23 4.01
CA PHE A 157 -7.00 -3.22 3.24
C PHE A 157 -5.87 -2.52 4.00
N GLN A 158 -6.19 -1.41 4.67
CA GLN A 158 -5.21 -0.71 5.50
C GLN A 158 -4.76 -1.56 6.70
N ARG A 159 -5.67 -2.28 7.35
CA ARG A 159 -5.36 -3.17 8.48
C ARG A 159 -4.56 -4.40 8.06
N LEU A 160 -4.72 -4.87 6.83
CA LEU A 160 -3.95 -5.96 6.21
C LEU A 160 -2.65 -5.47 5.54
N PHE A 161 -2.33 -4.18 5.66
CA PHE A 161 -1.17 -3.56 5.04
C PHE A 161 -1.12 -3.66 3.50
N LEU A 162 -2.27 -3.85 2.84
CA LEU A 162 -2.37 -3.82 1.38
C LEU A 162 -2.27 -2.41 0.82
N THR A 163 -2.63 -1.39 1.63
CA THR A 163 -2.52 0.02 1.26
C THR A 163 -1.62 0.79 2.22
N ASP A 164 -0.88 1.76 1.69
CA ASP A 164 0.00 2.67 2.44
C ASP A 164 -0.20 4.11 1.97
N ASN A 165 -1.37 4.67 2.25
CA ASN A 165 -1.76 6.00 1.81
C ASN A 165 -0.82 7.08 2.33
N GLN A 166 -0.47 8.02 1.46
CA GLN A 166 0.37 9.17 1.80
C GLN A 166 -0.48 10.34 2.28
N LYS A 167 -0.25 10.76 3.51
CA LYS A 167 -0.88 11.96 4.07
C LYS A 167 -0.36 13.22 3.40
N PRO A 168 -1.22 14.25 3.22
CA PRO A 168 -0.78 15.52 2.67
C PRO A 168 0.26 16.17 3.59
N PHE A 169 1.27 16.77 2.98
CA PHE A 169 2.26 17.60 3.67
C PHE A 169 1.88 19.07 3.56
N GLU A 170 1.89 19.77 4.68
CA GLU A 170 1.71 21.22 4.76
C GLU A 170 2.72 21.78 5.78
N ALA A 171 3.56 22.70 5.33
CA ALA A 171 4.60 23.29 6.16
C ALA A 171 4.04 24.20 7.28
N LYS A 172 2.86 24.78 7.06
CA LYS A 172 2.20 25.63 8.06
C LYS A 172 1.43 24.78 9.07
N LEU A 173 1.96 24.61 10.27
CA LEU A 173 1.41 23.78 11.34
C LEU A 173 -0.05 24.11 11.72
N ARG A 174 -0.50 25.34 11.54
CA ARG A 174 -1.86 25.80 11.88
C ARG A 174 -2.79 25.92 10.67
N SER A 175 -2.42 25.37 9.51
CA SER A 175 -3.25 25.46 8.31
C SER A 175 -4.44 24.50 8.39
N SER A 176 -5.67 25.02 8.26
CA SER A 176 -6.88 24.22 8.11
C SER A 176 -6.93 23.42 6.80
N ILE A 177 -6.12 23.81 5.81
CA ILE A 177 -5.98 23.14 4.53
C ILE A 177 -5.48 21.70 4.75
N ARG A 178 -4.55 21.50 5.69
CA ARG A 178 -3.99 20.18 6.03
C ARG A 178 -5.04 19.16 6.44
N ILE A 179 -6.09 19.60 7.11
CA ILE A 179 -7.18 18.71 7.59
C ILE A 179 -8.15 18.37 6.44
N LYS A 180 -8.25 19.24 5.44
CA LYS A 180 -9.22 19.12 4.34
C LYS A 180 -8.67 18.42 3.10
N GLN A 181 -7.34 18.25 2.99
CA GLN A 181 -6.74 17.59 1.85
C GLN A 181 -6.89 16.08 1.94
N ALA A 182 -7.29 15.47 0.82
CA ALA A 182 -7.36 14.01 0.71
C ALA A 182 -5.95 13.40 0.68
N GLU A 183 -5.82 12.21 1.27
CA GLU A 183 -4.60 11.40 1.16
C GLU A 183 -4.42 10.89 -0.27
N LYS A 184 -3.17 10.80 -0.74
CA LYS A 184 -2.86 10.03 -1.94
C LYS A 184 -3.03 8.55 -1.65
N ARG A 185 -3.72 7.86 -2.53
CA ARG A 185 -3.92 6.41 -2.45
C ARG A 185 -2.70 5.70 -2.99
N HIS A 186 -2.19 4.76 -2.20
CA HIS A 186 -1.08 3.90 -2.60
C HIS A 186 -1.36 2.46 -2.21
N LEU A 187 -1.08 1.54 -3.12
CA LEU A 187 -0.87 0.14 -2.77
C LEU A 187 0.48 0.03 -2.05
N SER A 188 0.61 -0.96 -1.16
CA SER A 188 1.86 -1.11 -0.40
C SER A 188 3.01 -1.63 -1.24
N ASP A 189 2.70 -2.34 -2.34
CA ASP A 189 3.66 -2.89 -3.29
C ASP A 189 3.18 -2.65 -4.72
N PRO A 190 4.08 -2.38 -5.69
CA PRO A 190 3.72 -2.11 -7.09
C PRO A 190 3.35 -3.36 -7.90
N SER A 191 3.67 -4.58 -7.43
CA SER A 191 3.51 -5.85 -8.16
C SER A 191 2.08 -6.41 -8.20
#